data_b106a8e422cc3385579f719678679ed4
#
_entry.id   b106a8e422cc3385579f719678679ed4
#
_cell.length_a   1.000
_cell.length_b   1.000
_cell.length_c   1.000
_cell.angle_alpha   90.00
_cell.angle_beta   90.00
_cell.angle_gamma   90.00
#
_symmetry.space_group_name_H-M   'P 1'
#
loop_
_entity.id
_entity.type
_entity.pdbx_description
1 polymer ?
#
loop_
_entity_poly.entity_id
_entity_poly.type
_entity_poly.pdbx_seq_one_letter_code
_entity_poly.pdbx_strand_id
1 'polypeptide(L)'
;MLKEYTQPVTKPIDGDKNVFSVVVERAERKPDEPLVSYKDGTGSWRSFTAAEFRDKVIALAKGLIARGVMPGDAVSIISSTSWQWAALDMAIMSIGSLTVPVYETNSPAQVATIFNDSQVTMAFAENDAQRDKIESVRSRCSTLKDVYVIDFGALNTLEEYGRGVSDEEFWERERLVKGDDLATIVYTSGSTGMPKGIELSHGNFVYVTYAGTQSMPDIAYGRDRRLLLFLPLAHAFARYMVLYCFAGDVELGLSNNLKTILSDFGEFKPSFILAVPRIFEKVYTAASQKAGAGMKGRIFAKAAATAREWSHAQQEGNGFSASLRMRHAMYDRLIYRTIMGVFGGHCEYAVSGGAPLDGAIAHFFNGVGLPLLEGYGMTETCAPAMVNPTKGYRIGTVGLPLQGVSVGLGEDGELCIKSRAVCVGYHNHPEITQSQIVDGWLHTGDLGDIDDDGFVTITGRKKDLIITAGGKNVSPGILEASVMTSPVVDQCVVIGDRKPFIAAIVSLDLDETNAWLAAQGVEQVSDLAEAVRNPIVYAEVERAVNAANDLVSRAESIRKFEIVPEPFTEENGLLTASMKARRQAVIDHFGELIDTRIYAPKGR
;
A
#
# COMPACT_ATOMS: atom_id res chain seq x y z
N MET A 1 16.88 -24.16 -2.68
CA MET A 1 17.19 -22.72 -2.75
C MET A 1 18.66 -22.53 -3.09
N LEU A 2 18.98 -21.59 -3.96
CA LEU A 2 20.37 -21.25 -4.30
C LEU A 2 21.05 -20.42 -3.20
N LYS A 3 20.26 -19.56 -2.52
CA LYS A 3 20.67 -18.72 -1.40
C LYS A 3 19.50 -18.59 -0.43
N GLU A 4 19.80 -18.55 0.85
CA GLU A 4 18.79 -18.38 1.90
C GLU A 4 19.33 -17.47 2.98
N TYR A 5 18.47 -16.59 3.51
CA TYR A 5 18.77 -15.74 4.65
C TYR A 5 17.58 -15.74 5.61
N THR A 6 17.85 -15.91 6.89
CA THR A 6 16.83 -15.85 7.95
C THR A 6 17.21 -14.78 8.96
N GLN A 7 16.29 -13.84 9.19
CA GLN A 7 16.49 -12.83 10.23
C GLN A 7 16.24 -13.44 11.62
N PRO A 8 17.22 -13.41 12.54
CA PRO A 8 17.05 -13.97 13.86
C PRO A 8 15.93 -13.30 14.66
N VAL A 9 15.20 -14.08 15.46
CA VAL A 9 14.20 -13.59 16.41
C VAL A 9 14.91 -13.14 17.69
N THR A 10 14.69 -11.90 18.10
CA THR A 10 15.29 -11.38 19.35
C THR A 10 14.45 -11.67 20.57
N LYS A 11 13.13 -11.74 20.42
CA LYS A 11 12.17 -12.10 21.48
C LYS A 11 11.14 -13.07 20.91
N PRO A 12 10.84 -14.18 21.60
CA PRO A 12 9.80 -15.11 21.17
C PRO A 12 8.47 -14.39 20.88
N ILE A 13 7.83 -14.77 19.78
CA ILE A 13 6.52 -14.27 19.39
C ILE A 13 5.52 -15.38 19.65
N ASP A 14 4.52 -15.09 20.50
CA ASP A 14 3.44 -16.00 20.81
C ASP A 14 2.38 -15.93 19.69
N GLY A 15 2.53 -16.79 18.70
CA GLY A 15 1.61 -16.86 17.58
C GLY A 15 0.32 -17.63 17.86
N ASP A 16 0.10 -18.14 19.08
CA ASP A 16 -1.13 -18.83 19.44
C ASP A 16 -2.21 -17.87 19.96
N LYS A 17 -1.85 -16.60 20.15
CA LYS A 17 -2.78 -15.53 20.53
C LYS A 17 -3.68 -15.13 19.35
N ASN A 18 -4.90 -14.71 19.70
CA ASN A 18 -5.78 -14.08 18.73
C ASN A 18 -5.47 -12.59 18.54
N VAL A 19 -5.99 -11.99 17.46
CA VAL A 19 -5.72 -10.58 17.11
C VAL A 19 -6.21 -9.60 18.18
N PHE A 20 -7.35 -9.88 18.84
CA PHE A 20 -7.90 -8.99 19.86
C PHE A 20 -7.01 -8.88 21.09
N SER A 21 -6.19 -9.90 21.38
CA SER A 21 -5.21 -9.85 22.47
C SER A 21 -4.27 -8.65 22.39
N VAL A 22 -3.95 -8.17 21.15
CA VAL A 22 -3.10 -6.99 20.94
C VAL A 22 -3.77 -5.72 21.49
N VAL A 23 -5.10 -5.59 21.32
CA VAL A 23 -5.89 -4.48 21.86
C VAL A 23 -5.95 -4.55 23.37
N VAL A 24 -6.18 -5.76 23.92
CA VAL A 24 -6.23 -5.98 25.37
C VAL A 24 -4.90 -5.62 26.02
N GLU A 25 -3.79 -6.14 25.50
CA GLU A 25 -2.44 -5.86 26.02
C GLU A 25 -2.11 -4.36 25.97
N ARG A 26 -2.53 -3.65 24.93
CA ARG A 26 -2.36 -2.19 24.85
C ARG A 26 -3.15 -1.46 25.91
N ALA A 27 -4.42 -1.86 26.12
CA ALA A 27 -5.29 -1.26 27.14
C ALA A 27 -4.81 -1.55 28.58
N GLU A 28 -4.22 -2.73 28.82
CA GLU A 28 -3.62 -3.06 30.12
C GLU A 28 -2.33 -2.28 30.38
N ARG A 29 -1.49 -2.13 29.33
CA ARG A 29 -0.19 -1.45 29.45
C ARG A 29 -0.31 0.07 29.58
N LYS A 30 -1.24 0.68 28.85
CA LYS A 30 -1.40 2.13 28.72
C LYS A 30 -2.87 2.52 28.53
N PRO A 31 -3.74 2.33 29.53
CA PRO A 31 -5.20 2.47 29.40
C PRO A 31 -5.63 3.88 28.99
N ASP A 32 -4.97 4.90 29.52
CA ASP A 32 -5.37 6.30 29.38
C ASP A 32 -4.69 7.03 28.20
N GLU A 33 -3.74 6.36 27.51
CA GLU A 33 -3.10 6.97 26.36
C GLU A 33 -4.02 6.94 25.11
N PRO A 34 -4.02 7.99 24.28
CA PRO A 34 -4.72 7.98 22.99
C PRO A 34 -4.26 6.81 22.13
N LEU A 35 -5.22 6.06 21.59
CA LEU A 35 -4.95 4.92 20.72
C LEU A 35 -5.47 5.14 19.30
N VAL A 36 -6.74 5.54 19.15
CA VAL A 36 -7.36 5.76 17.85
C VAL A 36 -7.93 7.17 17.78
N SER A 37 -7.41 7.96 16.85
CA SER A 37 -7.79 9.36 16.63
C SER A 37 -8.46 9.53 15.27
N TYR A 38 -9.48 10.38 15.20
CA TYR A 38 -10.28 10.63 14.01
C TYR A 38 -10.83 12.06 14.02
N LYS A 39 -11.23 12.56 12.87
CA LYS A 39 -11.97 13.82 12.77
C LYS A 39 -13.46 13.58 12.95
N ASP A 40 -14.09 14.33 13.86
CA ASP A 40 -15.54 14.34 14.01
C ASP A 40 -16.24 15.14 12.89
N GLY A 41 -17.59 15.15 12.90
CA GLY A 41 -18.37 15.87 11.89
C GLY A 41 -18.15 17.39 11.85
N THR A 42 -17.44 17.97 12.84
CA THR A 42 -17.01 19.37 12.85
C THR A 42 -15.61 19.59 12.28
N GLY A 43 -14.90 18.50 11.92
CA GLY A 43 -13.52 18.52 11.49
C GLY A 43 -12.50 18.60 12.63
N SER A 44 -12.94 18.48 13.88
CA SER A 44 -12.08 18.48 15.07
C SER A 44 -11.55 17.07 15.37
N TRP A 45 -10.27 16.98 15.75
CA TRP A 45 -9.69 15.72 16.18
C TRP A 45 -10.28 15.26 17.52
N ARG A 46 -10.66 13.98 17.56
CA ARG A 46 -11.12 13.25 18.75
C ARG A 46 -10.31 11.97 18.87
N SER A 47 -10.20 11.44 20.08
CA SER A 47 -9.44 10.22 20.32
C SER A 47 -10.19 9.31 21.28
N PHE A 48 -10.11 8.02 21.02
CA PHE A 48 -10.34 6.99 22.02
C PHE A 48 -9.03 6.69 22.75
N THR A 49 -9.06 6.60 24.05
CA THR A 49 -7.97 5.98 24.80
C THR A 49 -7.92 4.47 24.52
N ALA A 50 -6.84 3.80 24.92
CA ALA A 50 -6.72 2.36 24.71
C ALA A 50 -7.83 1.58 25.45
N ALA A 51 -8.18 1.99 26.67
CA ALA A 51 -9.27 1.39 27.42
C ALA A 51 -10.64 1.65 26.75
N GLU A 52 -10.91 2.89 26.34
CA GLU A 52 -12.18 3.23 25.67
C GLU A 52 -12.32 2.50 24.33
N PHE A 53 -11.25 2.34 23.56
CA PHE A 53 -11.32 1.60 22.30
C PHE A 53 -11.55 0.11 22.51
N ARG A 54 -10.87 -0.53 23.49
CA ARG A 54 -11.12 -1.91 23.90
C ARG A 54 -12.59 -2.10 24.29
N ASP A 55 -13.12 -1.23 25.14
CA ASP A 55 -14.49 -1.34 25.63
C ASP A 55 -15.52 -1.13 24.51
N LYS A 56 -15.23 -0.24 23.56
CA LYS A 56 -16.02 -0.06 22.32
C LYS A 56 -16.05 -1.34 21.50
N VAL A 57 -14.90 -1.99 21.27
CA VAL A 57 -14.81 -3.27 20.55
C VAL A 57 -15.63 -4.36 21.25
N ILE A 58 -15.52 -4.47 22.58
CA ILE A 58 -16.29 -5.45 23.37
C ILE A 58 -17.80 -5.19 23.22
N ALA A 59 -18.24 -3.95 23.30
CA ALA A 59 -19.65 -3.61 23.16
C ALA A 59 -20.22 -4.00 21.79
N LEU A 60 -19.45 -3.75 20.72
CA LEU A 60 -19.81 -4.16 19.36
C LEU A 60 -19.82 -5.69 19.20
N ALA A 61 -18.83 -6.38 19.75
CA ALA A 61 -18.74 -7.84 19.73
C ALA A 61 -19.96 -8.49 20.42
N LYS A 62 -20.36 -7.97 21.57
CA LYS A 62 -21.60 -8.40 22.25
C LYS A 62 -22.83 -8.18 21.36
N GLY A 63 -22.88 -7.08 20.63
CA GLY A 63 -23.96 -6.82 19.66
C GLY A 63 -24.02 -7.87 18.56
N LEU A 64 -22.87 -8.27 18.02
CA LEU A 64 -22.77 -9.35 17.03
C LEU A 64 -23.23 -10.69 17.60
N ILE A 65 -22.82 -11.02 18.83
CA ILE A 65 -23.28 -12.22 19.57
C ILE A 65 -24.80 -12.20 19.69
N ALA A 66 -25.38 -11.09 20.16
CA ALA A 66 -26.83 -10.95 20.31
C ALA A 66 -27.60 -11.08 18.98
N ARG A 67 -26.95 -10.75 17.85
CA ARG A 67 -27.51 -10.96 16.49
C ARG A 67 -27.29 -12.36 15.96
N GLY A 68 -26.73 -13.25 16.77
CA GLY A 68 -26.55 -14.65 16.43
C GLY A 68 -25.37 -14.92 15.51
N VAL A 69 -24.39 -14.02 15.45
CA VAL A 69 -23.13 -14.27 14.73
C VAL A 69 -22.34 -15.36 15.48
N MET A 70 -21.96 -16.39 14.76
CA MET A 70 -21.26 -17.56 15.30
C MET A 70 -19.79 -17.59 14.89
N PRO A 71 -18.90 -18.28 15.63
CA PRO A 71 -17.54 -18.54 15.16
C PRO A 71 -17.55 -19.17 13.78
N GLY A 72 -16.68 -18.66 12.88
CA GLY A 72 -16.61 -19.07 11.49
C GLY A 72 -17.59 -18.38 10.55
N ASP A 73 -18.57 -17.63 11.05
CA ASP A 73 -19.45 -16.83 10.17
C ASP A 73 -18.66 -15.71 9.50
N ALA A 74 -18.90 -15.49 8.22
CA ALA A 74 -18.30 -14.40 7.47
C ALA A 74 -19.14 -13.12 7.57
N VAL A 75 -18.51 -12.05 8.03
CA VAL A 75 -19.09 -10.71 8.18
C VAL A 75 -18.32 -9.73 7.31
N SER A 76 -19.01 -9.05 6.39
CA SER A 76 -18.38 -8.13 5.46
C SER A 76 -18.40 -6.68 5.94
N ILE A 77 -17.35 -5.93 5.62
CA ILE A 77 -17.28 -4.48 5.81
C ILE A 77 -16.97 -3.83 4.45
N ILE A 78 -17.86 -2.93 4.00
CA ILE A 78 -17.70 -2.12 2.78
C ILE A 78 -17.72 -0.65 3.20
N SER A 79 -16.57 -0.11 3.53
CA SER A 79 -16.44 1.26 4.04
C SER A 79 -15.03 1.78 3.83
N SER A 80 -14.92 3.08 3.70
CA SER A 80 -13.67 3.82 3.72
C SER A 80 -12.96 3.70 5.08
N THR A 81 -11.69 4.12 5.12
CA THR A 81 -10.86 4.08 6.33
C THR A 81 -11.45 4.95 7.43
N SER A 82 -11.87 4.31 8.54
CA SER A 82 -12.51 4.97 9.66
C SER A 82 -12.30 4.20 10.97
N TRP A 83 -12.53 4.85 12.12
CA TRP A 83 -12.46 4.18 13.40
C TRP A 83 -13.56 3.11 13.55
N GLN A 84 -14.71 3.34 12.92
CA GLN A 84 -15.81 2.39 12.89
C GLN A 84 -15.40 1.09 12.21
N TRP A 85 -14.70 1.21 11.07
CA TRP A 85 -14.16 0.07 10.36
C TRP A 85 -13.19 -0.73 11.25
N ALA A 86 -12.23 -0.04 11.88
CA ALA A 86 -11.23 -0.68 12.75
C ALA A 86 -11.87 -1.35 13.97
N ALA A 87 -12.89 -0.71 14.59
CA ALA A 87 -13.57 -1.26 15.72
C ALA A 87 -14.43 -2.49 15.36
N LEU A 88 -15.14 -2.45 14.22
CA LEU A 88 -15.91 -3.58 13.71
C LEU A 88 -15.02 -4.78 13.38
N ASP A 89 -13.89 -4.56 12.70
CA ASP A 89 -12.92 -5.60 12.37
C ASP A 89 -12.43 -6.33 13.62
N MET A 90 -12.00 -5.57 14.64
CA MET A 90 -11.59 -6.14 15.91
C MET A 90 -12.76 -6.88 16.62
N ALA A 91 -13.98 -6.35 16.55
CA ALA A 91 -15.15 -6.97 17.18
C ALA A 91 -15.53 -8.29 16.52
N ILE A 92 -15.51 -8.35 15.18
CA ILE A 92 -15.80 -9.57 14.42
C ILE A 92 -14.76 -10.65 14.75
N MET A 93 -13.47 -10.31 14.66
CA MET A 93 -12.40 -11.25 14.91
C MET A 93 -12.35 -11.72 16.38
N SER A 94 -12.71 -10.85 17.36
CA SER A 94 -12.67 -11.20 18.79
C SER A 94 -13.61 -12.33 19.19
N ILE A 95 -14.66 -12.59 18.41
CA ILE A 95 -15.64 -13.66 18.65
C ILE A 95 -15.45 -14.88 17.75
N GLY A 96 -14.33 -14.96 17.04
CA GLY A 96 -13.98 -16.07 16.13
C GLY A 96 -14.72 -16.03 14.79
N SER A 97 -15.35 -14.92 14.43
CA SER A 97 -15.96 -14.72 13.12
C SER A 97 -14.94 -14.15 12.12
N LEU A 98 -15.19 -14.31 10.83
CA LEU A 98 -14.27 -13.92 9.77
C LEU A 98 -14.65 -12.54 9.24
N THR A 99 -13.72 -11.60 9.25
CA THR A 99 -13.92 -10.35 8.51
C THR A 99 -13.68 -10.60 7.02
N VAL A 100 -14.64 -10.22 6.16
CA VAL A 100 -14.51 -10.19 4.71
C VAL A 100 -14.50 -8.73 4.26
N PRO A 101 -13.31 -8.12 4.15
CA PRO A 101 -13.20 -6.73 3.72
C PRO A 101 -13.45 -6.61 2.22
N VAL A 102 -14.24 -5.61 1.84
CA VAL A 102 -14.54 -5.30 0.44
C VAL A 102 -14.25 -3.84 0.19
N TYR A 103 -13.56 -3.54 -0.91
CA TYR A 103 -13.30 -2.15 -1.29
C TYR A 103 -14.59 -1.44 -1.67
N GLU A 104 -14.72 -0.19 -1.26
CA GLU A 104 -15.85 0.68 -1.63
C GLU A 104 -15.98 0.88 -3.15
N THR A 105 -14.88 0.72 -3.87
CA THR A 105 -14.81 0.82 -5.34
C THR A 105 -15.23 -0.46 -6.05
N ASN A 106 -15.32 -1.61 -5.37
CA ASN A 106 -15.75 -2.86 -6.00
C ASN A 106 -17.11 -2.72 -6.68
N SER A 107 -17.22 -3.26 -7.88
CA SER A 107 -18.49 -3.31 -8.63
C SER A 107 -19.51 -4.23 -7.95
N PRO A 108 -20.83 -4.06 -8.23
CA PRO A 108 -21.85 -4.98 -7.72
C PRO A 108 -21.57 -6.46 -8.06
N ALA A 109 -21.02 -6.72 -9.23
CA ALA A 109 -20.68 -8.09 -9.66
C ALA A 109 -19.55 -8.69 -8.81
N GLN A 110 -18.52 -7.89 -8.49
CA GLN A 110 -17.42 -8.31 -7.59
C GLN A 110 -17.93 -8.54 -6.18
N VAL A 111 -18.81 -7.66 -5.66
CA VAL A 111 -19.45 -7.84 -4.35
C VAL A 111 -20.19 -9.18 -4.29
N ALA A 112 -21.03 -9.48 -5.30
CA ALA A 112 -21.74 -10.74 -5.35
C ALA A 112 -20.81 -11.96 -5.39
N THR A 113 -19.71 -11.87 -6.15
CA THR A 113 -18.70 -12.94 -6.23
C THR A 113 -18.06 -13.18 -4.87
N ILE A 114 -17.58 -12.11 -4.20
CA ILE A 114 -16.95 -12.19 -2.89
C ILE A 114 -17.93 -12.76 -1.85
N PHE A 115 -19.15 -12.24 -1.80
CA PHE A 115 -20.16 -12.68 -0.82
C PHE A 115 -20.54 -14.13 -0.97
N ASN A 116 -20.66 -14.62 -2.21
CA ASN A 116 -21.00 -16.03 -2.45
C ASN A 116 -19.81 -16.96 -2.17
N ASP A 117 -18.60 -16.55 -2.55
CA ASP A 117 -17.42 -17.38 -2.33
C ASP A 117 -17.11 -17.53 -0.84
N SER A 118 -17.17 -16.43 -0.08
CA SER A 118 -16.92 -16.41 1.37
C SER A 118 -18.17 -16.67 2.23
N GLN A 119 -19.33 -16.91 1.63
CA GLN A 119 -20.61 -17.19 2.33
C GLN A 119 -20.98 -16.10 3.37
N VAL A 120 -20.86 -14.83 2.99
CA VAL A 120 -21.17 -13.70 3.89
C VAL A 120 -22.60 -13.79 4.43
N THR A 121 -22.73 -13.72 5.75
CA THR A 121 -24.03 -13.78 6.46
C THR A 121 -24.56 -12.41 6.87
N MET A 122 -23.64 -11.46 7.13
CA MET A 122 -23.95 -10.10 7.59
C MET A 122 -23.00 -9.10 6.91
N ALA A 123 -23.49 -7.91 6.57
CA ALA A 123 -22.69 -6.88 5.94
C ALA A 123 -22.87 -5.50 6.60
N PHE A 124 -21.78 -4.77 6.74
CA PHE A 124 -21.75 -3.36 7.15
C PHE A 124 -21.37 -2.50 5.96
N ALA A 125 -22.31 -1.68 5.50
CA ALA A 125 -22.12 -0.69 4.46
C ALA A 125 -21.82 0.68 5.08
N GLU A 126 -20.89 1.46 4.53
CA GLU A 126 -20.61 2.81 5.03
C GLU A 126 -21.86 3.68 4.99
N ASN A 127 -22.48 3.80 3.82
CA ASN A 127 -23.56 4.73 3.51
C ASN A 127 -24.59 4.10 2.56
N ASP A 128 -25.58 4.90 2.15
CA ASP A 128 -26.63 4.47 1.21
C ASP A 128 -26.07 3.93 -0.11
N ALA A 129 -25.05 4.54 -0.67
CA ALA A 129 -24.47 4.11 -1.94
C ALA A 129 -23.90 2.68 -1.84
N GLN A 130 -23.22 2.36 -0.75
CA GLN A 130 -22.69 1.01 -0.53
C GLN A 130 -23.82 0.01 -0.18
N ARG A 131 -24.82 0.44 0.59
CA ARG A 131 -26.01 -0.38 0.85
C ARG A 131 -26.74 -0.72 -0.45
N ASP A 132 -27.02 0.27 -1.30
CA ASP A 132 -27.75 0.08 -2.55
C ASP A 132 -26.98 -0.85 -3.52
N LYS A 133 -25.64 -0.76 -3.50
CA LYS A 133 -24.76 -1.70 -4.20
C LYS A 133 -24.98 -3.14 -3.72
N ILE A 134 -25.00 -3.38 -2.42
CA ILE A 134 -25.26 -4.72 -1.84
C ILE A 134 -26.67 -5.18 -2.20
N GLU A 135 -27.68 -4.32 -2.00
CA GLU A 135 -29.08 -4.67 -2.27
C GLU A 135 -29.33 -5.00 -3.74
N SER A 136 -28.62 -4.35 -4.67
CA SER A 136 -28.72 -4.64 -6.11
C SER A 136 -28.33 -6.08 -6.46
N VAL A 137 -27.55 -6.75 -5.62
CA VAL A 137 -27.07 -8.13 -5.81
C VAL A 137 -27.60 -9.11 -4.76
N ARG A 138 -28.40 -8.65 -3.80
CA ARG A 138 -28.89 -9.44 -2.66
C ARG A 138 -29.55 -10.76 -3.09
N SER A 139 -30.36 -10.73 -4.15
CA SER A 139 -31.03 -11.93 -4.67
C SER A 139 -30.06 -13.02 -5.16
N ARG A 140 -28.80 -12.65 -5.39
CA ARG A 140 -27.72 -13.55 -5.81
C ARG A 140 -26.88 -14.05 -4.63
N CYS A 141 -27.04 -13.47 -3.42
CA CYS A 141 -26.26 -13.74 -2.21
C CYS A 141 -27.15 -14.46 -1.20
N SER A 142 -27.31 -15.78 -1.34
CA SER A 142 -28.30 -16.58 -0.59
C SER A 142 -28.04 -16.66 0.92
N THR A 143 -26.80 -16.46 1.36
CA THR A 143 -26.39 -16.51 2.78
C THR A 143 -26.56 -15.18 3.51
N LEU A 144 -26.67 -14.06 2.77
CA LEU A 144 -26.76 -12.72 3.35
C LEU A 144 -28.11 -12.50 4.02
N LYS A 145 -28.08 -12.34 5.35
CA LYS A 145 -29.28 -12.13 6.19
C LYS A 145 -29.51 -10.64 6.46
N ASP A 146 -28.52 -9.97 7.01
CA ASP A 146 -28.61 -8.60 7.50
C ASP A 146 -27.62 -7.65 6.82
N VAL A 147 -28.07 -6.41 6.57
CA VAL A 147 -27.24 -5.30 6.10
C VAL A 147 -27.44 -4.11 7.03
N TYR A 148 -26.35 -3.60 7.59
CA TYR A 148 -26.34 -2.43 8.47
C TYR A 148 -25.60 -1.27 7.79
N VAL A 149 -26.05 -0.03 8.05
CA VAL A 149 -25.42 1.18 7.50
C VAL A 149 -24.73 1.95 8.61
N ILE A 150 -23.42 2.14 8.47
CA ILE A 150 -22.56 2.76 9.48
C ILE A 150 -23.00 4.20 9.75
N ASP A 151 -23.20 5.00 8.71
CA ASP A 151 -23.61 6.39 8.81
C ASP A 151 -25.00 6.58 9.47
N PHE A 152 -25.82 5.54 9.50
CA PHE A 152 -27.13 5.55 10.13
C PHE A 152 -27.13 4.94 11.54
N GLY A 153 -25.96 4.85 12.16
CA GLY A 153 -25.85 4.44 13.55
C GLY A 153 -25.83 2.92 13.76
N ALA A 154 -25.36 2.15 12.79
CA ALA A 154 -25.22 0.69 12.89
C ALA A 154 -24.47 0.27 14.17
N LEU A 155 -23.40 0.99 14.53
CA LEU A 155 -22.61 0.68 15.72
C LEU A 155 -23.41 0.90 17.01
N ASN A 156 -24.16 2.00 17.10
CA ASN A 156 -25.02 2.25 18.26
C ASN A 156 -26.11 1.17 18.38
N THR A 157 -26.67 0.75 17.26
CA THR A 157 -27.66 -0.33 17.20
C THR A 157 -27.06 -1.66 17.69
N LEU A 158 -25.83 -1.98 17.31
CA LEU A 158 -25.13 -3.17 17.82
C LEU A 158 -24.88 -3.08 19.33
N GLU A 159 -24.45 -1.93 19.83
CA GLU A 159 -24.23 -1.73 21.27
C GLU A 159 -25.55 -1.92 22.05
N GLU A 160 -26.67 -1.44 21.50
CA GLU A 160 -27.97 -1.66 22.11
C GLU A 160 -28.36 -3.14 22.18
N TYR A 161 -28.16 -3.88 21.09
CA TYR A 161 -28.39 -5.33 21.08
C TYR A 161 -27.48 -6.04 22.09
N GLY A 162 -26.23 -5.61 22.20
CA GLY A 162 -25.20 -6.20 23.06
C GLY A 162 -25.45 -6.03 24.55
N ARG A 163 -26.34 -5.12 24.99
CA ARG A 163 -26.63 -4.87 26.42
C ARG A 163 -27.13 -6.11 27.19
N GLY A 164 -27.75 -7.05 26.49
CA GLY A 164 -28.23 -8.31 27.06
C GLY A 164 -27.16 -9.41 27.17
N VAL A 165 -26.00 -9.24 26.56
CA VAL A 165 -24.89 -10.20 26.60
C VAL A 165 -23.95 -9.83 27.73
N SER A 166 -23.63 -10.80 28.60
CA SER A 166 -22.73 -10.56 29.74
C SER A 166 -21.27 -10.43 29.32
N ASP A 167 -20.42 -9.84 30.17
CA ASP A 167 -18.97 -9.82 29.93
C ASP A 167 -18.40 -11.23 29.93
N GLU A 168 -18.93 -12.10 30.82
CA GLU A 168 -18.47 -13.48 30.93
C GLU A 168 -18.70 -14.25 29.62
N GLU A 169 -19.89 -14.12 29.03
CA GLU A 169 -20.21 -14.77 27.74
C GLU A 169 -19.28 -14.29 26.62
N PHE A 170 -18.96 -12.99 26.55
CA PHE A 170 -17.99 -12.46 25.62
C PHE A 170 -16.60 -13.06 25.84
N TRP A 171 -16.08 -13.03 27.08
CA TRP A 171 -14.75 -13.52 27.38
C TRP A 171 -14.62 -15.06 27.25
N GLU A 172 -15.70 -15.79 27.51
CA GLU A 172 -15.73 -17.23 27.23
C GLU A 172 -15.54 -17.51 25.73
N ARG A 173 -16.23 -16.77 24.87
CA ARG A 173 -16.13 -16.89 23.42
C ARG A 173 -14.76 -16.46 22.91
N GLU A 174 -14.26 -15.33 23.38
CA GLU A 174 -12.95 -14.79 23.01
C GLU A 174 -11.81 -15.78 23.32
N ARG A 175 -11.81 -16.41 24.49
CA ARG A 175 -10.77 -17.39 24.89
C ARG A 175 -10.76 -18.65 24.02
N LEU A 176 -11.83 -18.96 23.34
CA LEU A 176 -11.87 -20.09 22.41
C LEU A 176 -11.14 -19.78 21.09
N VAL A 177 -11.00 -18.50 20.73
CA VAL A 177 -10.32 -18.08 19.50
C VAL A 177 -8.82 -18.27 19.63
N LYS A 178 -8.23 -19.05 18.73
CA LYS A 178 -6.80 -19.42 18.74
C LYS A 178 -6.05 -18.80 17.56
N GLY A 179 -4.73 -18.79 17.66
CA GLY A 179 -3.86 -18.27 16.61
C GLY A 179 -4.03 -18.95 15.25
N ASP A 180 -4.34 -20.25 15.25
CA ASP A 180 -4.53 -21.00 14.00
C ASP A 180 -5.93 -20.87 13.40
N ASP A 181 -6.90 -20.27 14.12
CA ASP A 181 -8.22 -19.98 13.57
C ASP A 181 -8.13 -18.87 12.51
N LEU A 182 -8.99 -18.96 11.50
CA LEU A 182 -9.06 -17.91 10.48
C LEU A 182 -9.60 -16.62 11.08
N ALA A 183 -8.96 -15.51 10.76
CA ALA A 183 -9.38 -14.16 11.14
C ALA A 183 -10.11 -13.45 10.00
N THR A 184 -9.71 -13.72 8.76
CA THR A 184 -10.21 -12.98 7.60
C THR A 184 -9.96 -13.72 6.28
N ILE A 185 -10.78 -13.40 5.29
CA ILE A 185 -10.54 -13.75 3.89
C ILE A 185 -10.39 -12.46 3.10
N VAL A 186 -9.18 -12.17 2.61
CA VAL A 186 -8.89 -10.95 1.85
C VAL A 186 -8.88 -11.26 0.36
N TYR A 187 -9.75 -10.59 -0.38
CA TYR A 187 -9.86 -10.79 -1.83
C TYR A 187 -8.92 -9.88 -2.60
N THR A 188 -8.09 -10.47 -3.44
CA THR A 188 -7.17 -9.75 -4.33
C THR A 188 -7.57 -9.94 -5.79
N SER A 189 -7.39 -8.90 -6.60
CA SER A 189 -7.59 -8.98 -8.06
C SER A 189 -6.47 -9.81 -8.67
N GLY A 190 -6.71 -11.10 -8.88
CA GLY A 190 -5.78 -11.98 -9.60
C GLY A 190 -5.60 -11.56 -11.07
N SER A 191 -4.51 -12.01 -11.69
CA SER A 191 -4.23 -11.80 -13.12
C SER A 191 -5.34 -12.35 -14.06
N THR A 192 -6.22 -13.20 -13.54
CA THR A 192 -7.34 -13.81 -14.27
C THR A 192 -8.64 -13.00 -14.24
N GLY A 193 -8.65 -11.82 -13.61
CA GLY A 193 -9.79 -10.91 -13.52
C GLY A 193 -10.82 -11.22 -12.43
N MET A 194 -10.89 -12.47 -11.93
CA MET A 194 -11.76 -12.84 -10.81
C MET A 194 -10.99 -12.71 -9.48
N PRO A 195 -11.58 -12.07 -8.46
CA PRO A 195 -10.95 -11.97 -7.14
C PRO A 195 -10.71 -13.37 -6.54
N LYS A 196 -9.54 -13.57 -5.91
CA LYS A 196 -9.22 -14.77 -5.16
C LYS A 196 -9.11 -14.42 -3.69
N GLY A 197 -9.77 -15.21 -2.84
CA GLY A 197 -9.73 -15.07 -1.39
C GLY A 197 -8.43 -15.65 -0.83
N ILE A 198 -7.75 -14.89 0.01
CA ILE A 198 -6.56 -15.30 0.75
C ILE A 198 -6.95 -15.44 2.20
N GLU A 199 -6.77 -16.63 2.76
CA GLU A 199 -7.09 -16.98 4.13
C GLU A 199 -5.94 -16.58 5.06
N LEU A 200 -6.22 -15.66 6.00
CA LEU A 200 -5.27 -15.25 7.01
C LEU A 200 -5.79 -15.63 8.40
N SER A 201 -4.93 -16.30 9.17
CA SER A 201 -5.24 -16.66 10.55
C SER A 201 -4.93 -15.51 11.52
N HIS A 202 -5.45 -15.62 12.75
CA HIS A 202 -5.07 -14.73 13.85
C HIS A 202 -3.56 -14.73 14.08
N GLY A 203 -2.94 -15.91 14.05
CA GLY A 203 -1.51 -16.09 14.23
C GLY A 203 -0.67 -15.45 13.14
N ASN A 204 -1.16 -15.39 11.88
CA ASN A 204 -0.47 -14.65 10.83
C ASN A 204 -0.33 -13.18 11.19
N PHE A 205 -1.44 -12.53 11.59
CA PHE A 205 -1.45 -11.13 11.99
C PHE A 205 -0.62 -10.85 13.25
N VAL A 206 -0.82 -11.65 14.31
CA VAL A 206 -0.07 -11.48 15.57
C VAL A 206 1.42 -11.62 15.32
N TYR A 207 1.82 -12.63 14.54
CA TYR A 207 3.23 -12.86 14.24
C TYR A 207 3.86 -11.71 13.47
N VAL A 208 3.27 -11.28 12.34
CA VAL A 208 3.83 -10.17 11.55
C VAL A 208 3.85 -8.86 12.33
N THR A 209 2.85 -8.63 13.20
CA THR A 209 2.76 -7.44 14.05
C THR A 209 3.95 -7.35 15.00
N TYR A 210 4.21 -8.39 15.77
CA TYR A 210 5.32 -8.39 16.72
C TYR A 210 6.69 -8.52 16.03
N ALA A 211 6.78 -9.26 14.92
CA ALA A 211 7.99 -9.27 14.09
C ALA A 211 8.33 -7.86 13.58
N GLY A 212 7.34 -7.10 13.13
CA GLY A 212 7.50 -5.73 12.68
C GLY A 212 7.92 -4.78 13.80
N THR A 213 7.25 -4.81 14.96
CA THR A 213 7.62 -3.94 16.10
C THR A 213 9.01 -4.24 16.65
N GLN A 214 9.45 -5.51 16.59
CA GLN A 214 10.81 -5.90 16.98
C GLN A 214 11.84 -5.52 15.92
N SER A 215 11.49 -5.52 14.64
CA SER A 215 12.39 -5.10 13.55
C SER A 215 12.58 -3.59 13.47
N MET A 216 11.56 -2.82 13.86
CA MET A 216 11.59 -1.35 13.84
C MET A 216 11.18 -0.75 15.20
N PRO A 217 11.93 -1.02 16.28
CA PRO A 217 11.55 -0.58 17.62
C PRO A 217 11.59 0.96 17.77
N ASP A 218 12.44 1.65 17.02
CA ASP A 218 12.56 3.11 17.03
C ASP A 218 11.26 3.79 16.52
N ILE A 219 10.49 3.11 15.68
CA ILE A 219 9.20 3.59 15.17
C ILE A 219 8.05 3.14 16.09
N ALA A 220 8.11 1.89 16.57
CA ALA A 220 7.03 1.28 17.34
C ALA A 220 6.90 1.83 18.76
N TYR A 221 8.03 2.14 19.41
CA TYR A 221 8.06 2.48 20.84
C TYR A 221 8.65 3.87 21.08
N GLY A 222 8.17 4.53 22.13
CA GLY A 222 8.67 5.83 22.57
C GLY A 222 7.54 6.81 22.87
N ARG A 223 7.93 8.05 23.19
CA ARG A 223 6.97 9.13 23.45
C ARG A 223 6.51 9.74 22.13
N ASP A 224 5.26 10.18 22.10
CA ASP A 224 4.67 10.97 21.00
C ASP A 224 4.75 10.26 19.62
N ARG A 225 4.72 8.91 19.63
CA ARG A 225 4.66 8.13 18.40
C ARG A 225 3.26 8.22 17.79
N ARG A 226 3.18 8.68 16.55
CA ARG A 226 1.92 8.95 15.86
C ARG A 226 2.00 8.56 14.40
N LEU A 227 0.99 7.84 13.91
CA LEU A 227 0.80 7.51 12.50
C LEU A 227 -0.54 8.07 12.02
N LEU A 228 -0.56 8.81 10.91
CA LEU A 228 -1.80 9.11 10.20
C LEU A 228 -1.97 8.10 9.06
N LEU A 229 -2.95 7.22 9.20
CA LEU A 229 -3.26 6.17 8.23
C LEU A 229 -4.44 6.59 7.36
N PHE A 230 -4.24 6.56 6.05
CA PHE A 230 -5.23 6.91 5.02
C PHE A 230 -5.37 5.83 3.94
N LEU A 231 -4.60 4.75 4.05
CA LEU A 231 -4.72 3.61 3.14
C LEU A 231 -6.01 2.84 3.44
N PRO A 232 -6.65 2.23 2.43
CA PRO A 232 -7.87 1.44 2.63
C PRO A 232 -7.66 0.30 3.62
N LEU A 233 -8.49 0.24 4.67
CA LEU A 233 -8.47 -0.85 5.66
C LEU A 233 -8.93 -2.19 5.08
N ALA A 234 -9.55 -2.20 3.91
CA ALA A 234 -9.80 -3.42 3.15
C ALA A 234 -8.50 -4.12 2.69
N HIS A 235 -7.37 -3.41 2.67
CA HIS A 235 -6.07 -3.97 2.31
C HIS A 235 -5.32 -4.50 3.54
N ALA A 236 -4.72 -5.70 3.44
CA ALA A 236 -3.99 -6.34 4.55
C ALA A 236 -2.89 -5.44 5.15
N PHE A 237 -2.21 -4.63 4.33
CA PHE A 237 -1.15 -3.73 4.78
C PHE A 237 -1.66 -2.63 5.74
N ALA A 238 -2.80 -2.02 5.45
CA ALA A 238 -3.39 -1.02 6.34
C ALA A 238 -3.85 -1.65 7.67
N ARG A 239 -4.44 -2.85 7.62
CA ARG A 239 -4.85 -3.61 8.82
C ARG A 239 -3.64 -4.01 9.68
N TYR A 240 -2.55 -4.47 9.05
CA TYR A 240 -1.29 -4.71 9.76
C TYR A 240 -0.82 -3.46 10.50
N MET A 241 -0.90 -2.28 9.86
CA MET A 241 -0.47 -1.02 10.51
C MET A 241 -1.36 -0.62 11.69
N VAL A 242 -2.66 -0.93 11.64
CA VAL A 242 -3.53 -0.77 12.83
C VAL A 242 -2.98 -1.60 14.00
N LEU A 243 -2.72 -2.88 13.76
CA LEU A 243 -2.18 -3.78 14.79
C LEU A 243 -0.76 -3.40 15.24
N TYR A 244 0.10 -2.96 14.29
CA TYR A 244 1.43 -2.45 14.61
C TYR A 244 1.37 -1.26 15.60
N CYS A 245 0.45 -0.31 15.37
CA CYS A 245 0.23 0.81 16.28
C CYS A 245 -0.26 0.35 17.66
N PHE A 246 -1.16 -0.64 17.69
CA PHE A 246 -1.70 -1.18 18.95
C PHE A 246 -0.66 -1.96 19.76
N ALA A 247 0.15 -2.78 19.09
CA ALA A 247 1.25 -3.52 19.74
C ALA A 247 2.38 -2.60 20.23
N GLY A 248 2.63 -1.52 19.49
CA GLY A 248 3.56 -0.44 19.86
C GLY A 248 2.97 0.57 20.83
N ASP A 249 3.63 1.73 20.92
CA ASP A 249 3.18 2.90 21.69
C ASP A 249 2.64 4.01 20.78
N VAL A 250 2.05 3.65 19.64
CA VAL A 250 1.71 4.57 18.57
C VAL A 250 0.24 4.99 18.67
N GLU A 251 -0.03 6.29 18.62
CA GLU A 251 -1.36 6.85 18.39
C GLU A 251 -1.68 6.74 16.89
N LEU A 252 -2.77 6.06 16.55
CA LEU A 252 -3.25 5.87 15.19
C LEU A 252 -4.29 6.93 14.84
N GLY A 253 -3.96 7.89 13.98
CA GLY A 253 -4.92 8.78 13.33
C GLY A 253 -5.48 8.13 12.08
N LEU A 254 -6.78 8.23 11.86
CA LEU A 254 -7.47 7.71 10.68
C LEU A 254 -8.06 8.85 9.85
N SER A 255 -7.80 8.83 8.54
CA SER A 255 -8.35 9.77 7.57
C SER A 255 -8.71 9.01 6.28
N ASN A 256 -9.85 9.36 5.68
CA ASN A 256 -10.30 8.78 4.41
C ASN A 256 -10.28 9.79 3.25
N ASN A 257 -9.84 11.02 3.48
CA ASN A 257 -9.89 12.08 2.49
C ASN A 257 -8.51 12.44 1.95
N LEU A 258 -8.15 11.87 0.80
CA LEU A 258 -6.88 12.15 0.14
C LEU A 258 -6.71 13.62 -0.29
N LYS A 259 -7.83 14.38 -0.46
CA LYS A 259 -7.77 15.80 -0.82
C LYS A 259 -7.29 16.68 0.34
N THR A 260 -7.56 16.26 1.59
CA THR A 260 -7.14 16.99 2.80
C THR A 260 -5.91 16.42 3.47
N ILE A 261 -5.35 15.32 2.96
CA ILE A 261 -4.30 14.57 3.65
C ILE A 261 -3.07 15.41 4.04
N LEU A 262 -2.66 16.35 3.19
CA LEU A 262 -1.53 17.24 3.50
C LEU A 262 -1.86 18.23 4.64
N SER A 263 -3.12 18.71 4.71
CA SER A 263 -3.61 19.51 5.83
C SER A 263 -3.67 18.67 7.10
N ASP A 264 -4.17 17.43 6.98
CA ASP A 264 -4.29 16.49 8.08
C ASP A 264 -2.92 16.12 8.67
N PHE A 265 -1.87 15.98 7.85
CA PHE A 265 -0.48 15.84 8.33
C PHE A 265 -0.05 17.06 9.16
N GLY A 266 -0.35 18.27 8.70
CA GLY A 266 -0.03 19.51 9.41
C GLY A 266 -0.70 19.61 10.78
N GLU A 267 -1.93 19.14 10.91
CA GLU A 267 -2.72 19.17 12.14
C GLU A 267 -2.36 18.02 13.08
N PHE A 268 -2.32 16.78 12.56
CA PHE A 268 -2.07 15.58 13.34
C PHE A 268 -0.60 15.42 13.73
N LYS A 269 0.34 15.92 12.91
CA LYS A 269 1.79 15.89 13.13
C LYS A 269 2.32 14.49 13.40
N PRO A 270 2.24 13.58 12.43
CA PRO A 270 2.73 12.21 12.60
C PRO A 270 4.25 12.19 12.83
N SER A 271 4.72 11.24 13.66
CA SER A 271 6.16 10.99 13.86
C SER A 271 6.75 10.12 12.76
N PHE A 272 5.92 9.34 12.09
CA PHE A 272 6.24 8.63 10.86
C PHE A 272 5.01 8.52 9.96
N ILE A 273 5.23 8.28 8.68
CA ILE A 273 4.16 8.10 7.69
C ILE A 273 4.34 6.80 6.94
N LEU A 274 3.21 6.27 6.51
CA LEU A 274 3.14 5.12 5.62
C LEU A 274 2.42 5.55 4.36
N ALA A 275 3.06 5.40 3.21
CA ALA A 275 2.44 5.77 1.95
C ALA A 275 2.97 4.91 0.78
N VAL A 276 2.20 4.88 -0.30
CA VAL A 276 2.68 4.36 -1.58
C VAL A 276 3.63 5.38 -2.23
N PRO A 277 4.57 4.95 -3.11
CA PRO A 277 5.54 5.85 -3.77
C PRO A 277 4.93 7.12 -4.36
N ARG A 278 3.74 7.02 -4.97
CA ARG A 278 3.05 8.14 -5.63
C ARG A 278 2.84 9.37 -4.72
N ILE A 279 2.69 9.18 -3.42
CA ILE A 279 2.53 10.31 -2.48
C ILE A 279 3.82 11.13 -2.40
N PHE A 280 4.98 10.48 -2.34
CA PHE A 280 6.28 11.14 -2.29
C PHE A 280 6.59 11.84 -3.61
N GLU A 281 6.28 11.21 -4.74
CA GLU A 281 6.39 11.80 -6.08
C GLU A 281 5.53 13.06 -6.20
N LYS A 282 4.26 13.02 -5.76
CA LYS A 282 3.37 14.19 -5.76
C LYS A 282 3.90 15.33 -4.88
N VAL A 283 4.44 15.04 -3.70
CA VAL A 283 5.04 16.06 -2.84
C VAL A 283 6.27 16.68 -3.49
N TYR A 284 7.16 15.87 -4.09
CA TYR A 284 8.33 16.36 -4.83
C TYR A 284 7.91 17.24 -6.01
N THR A 285 6.97 16.76 -6.81
CA THR A 285 6.45 17.46 -7.99
C THR A 285 5.78 18.78 -7.61
N ALA A 286 4.91 18.80 -6.60
CA ALA A 286 4.26 20.02 -6.12
C ALA A 286 5.29 21.05 -5.61
N ALA A 287 6.34 20.61 -4.91
CA ALA A 287 7.41 21.50 -4.47
C ALA A 287 8.20 22.07 -5.66
N SER A 288 8.48 21.26 -6.68
CA SER A 288 9.16 21.67 -7.92
C SER A 288 8.31 22.67 -8.72
N GLN A 289 7.01 22.39 -8.90
CA GLN A 289 6.08 23.27 -9.60
C GLN A 289 5.90 24.62 -8.90
N LYS A 290 5.78 24.63 -7.57
CA LYS A 290 5.71 25.85 -6.76
C LYS A 290 6.95 26.73 -6.92
N ALA A 291 8.12 26.13 -7.17
CA ALA A 291 9.36 26.85 -7.47
C ALA A 291 9.35 27.45 -8.88
N GLY A 292 8.65 26.83 -9.84
CA GLY A 292 8.52 27.29 -11.24
C GLY A 292 9.80 27.21 -12.05
N ALA A 293 9.78 27.70 -13.28
CA ALA A 293 10.90 27.62 -14.22
C ALA A 293 11.99 28.68 -14.04
N GLY A 294 11.76 29.76 -13.28
CA GLY A 294 12.65 30.91 -13.10
C GLY A 294 13.82 30.65 -12.15
N MET A 295 14.30 31.73 -11.53
CA MET A 295 15.40 31.67 -10.56
C MET A 295 15.12 30.73 -9.39
N LYS A 296 13.88 30.71 -8.87
CA LYS A 296 13.44 29.83 -7.78
C LYS A 296 13.51 28.37 -8.20
N GLY A 297 13.09 28.02 -9.42
CA GLY A 297 13.19 26.67 -9.96
C GLY A 297 14.66 26.19 -10.07
N ARG A 298 15.55 27.08 -10.54
CA ARG A 298 16.99 26.75 -10.57
C ARG A 298 17.57 26.52 -9.17
N ILE A 299 17.10 27.27 -8.16
CA ILE A 299 17.51 27.08 -6.77
C ILE A 299 16.99 25.75 -6.25
N PHE A 300 15.71 25.40 -6.52
CA PHE A 300 15.13 24.12 -6.16
C PHE A 300 15.88 22.95 -6.80
N ALA A 301 16.18 23.01 -8.10
CA ALA A 301 16.93 21.97 -8.80
C ALA A 301 18.33 21.74 -8.20
N LYS A 302 19.04 22.82 -7.83
CA LYS A 302 20.32 22.73 -7.14
C LYS A 302 20.18 22.18 -5.72
N ALA A 303 19.12 22.53 -5.01
CA ALA A 303 18.82 21.98 -3.69
C ALA A 303 18.52 20.47 -3.79
N ALA A 304 17.71 20.05 -4.75
CA ALA A 304 17.41 18.65 -4.99
C ALA A 304 18.66 17.83 -5.35
N ALA A 305 19.53 18.37 -6.20
CA ALA A 305 20.81 17.74 -6.51
C ALA A 305 21.72 17.64 -5.27
N THR A 306 21.77 18.68 -4.41
CA THR A 306 22.53 18.67 -3.16
C THR A 306 21.98 17.67 -2.15
N ALA A 307 20.65 17.52 -2.06
CA ALA A 307 20.01 16.51 -1.21
C ALA A 307 20.41 15.09 -1.64
N ARG A 308 20.35 14.81 -2.95
CA ARG A 308 20.76 13.50 -3.49
C ARG A 308 22.25 13.24 -3.24
N GLU A 309 23.13 14.20 -3.52
CA GLU A 309 24.57 14.10 -3.25
C GLU A 309 24.86 13.83 -1.76
N TRP A 310 24.11 14.49 -0.87
CA TRP A 310 24.18 14.24 0.58
C TRP A 310 23.79 12.80 0.92
N SER A 311 22.68 12.34 0.38
CA SER A 311 22.16 10.99 0.60
C SER A 311 23.11 9.90 0.09
N HIS A 312 23.70 10.07 -1.10
CA HIS A 312 24.70 9.14 -1.62
C HIS A 312 25.95 9.10 -0.74
N ALA A 313 26.48 10.26 -0.36
CA ALA A 313 27.66 10.33 0.54
C ALA A 313 27.39 9.65 1.89
N GLN A 314 26.17 9.76 2.41
CA GLN A 314 25.76 9.08 3.64
C GLN A 314 25.71 7.56 3.46
N GLN A 315 25.13 7.07 2.38
CA GLN A 315 24.99 5.64 2.12
C GLN A 315 26.34 4.96 1.83
N GLU A 316 27.23 5.64 1.11
CA GLU A 316 28.55 5.14 0.77
C GLU A 316 29.55 5.22 1.93
N GLY A 317 29.23 5.94 3.02
CA GLY A 317 30.13 6.13 4.16
C GLY A 317 31.36 7.01 3.88
N ASN A 318 31.36 7.72 2.74
CA ASN A 318 32.51 8.52 2.27
C ASN A 318 32.72 9.83 3.06
N GLY A 319 31.81 10.13 4.01
CA GLY A 319 31.80 11.39 4.75
C GLY A 319 31.39 12.59 3.88
N PHE A 320 31.23 13.75 4.50
CA PHE A 320 30.72 14.95 3.81
C PHE A 320 31.86 15.97 3.62
N SER A 321 32.06 16.45 2.39
CA SER A 321 32.96 17.56 2.12
C SER A 321 32.48 18.85 2.80
N ALA A 322 33.39 19.78 3.13
CA ALA A 322 33.01 21.06 3.73
C ALA A 322 32.07 21.88 2.84
N SER A 323 32.26 21.82 1.52
CA SER A 323 31.38 22.47 0.53
C SER A 323 29.99 21.87 0.50
N LEU A 324 29.88 20.54 0.61
CA LEU A 324 28.58 19.83 0.65
C LEU A 324 27.83 20.17 1.94
N ARG A 325 28.52 20.17 3.09
CA ARG A 325 27.91 20.57 4.39
C ARG A 325 27.36 21.99 4.34
N MET A 326 28.13 22.93 3.77
CA MET A 326 27.71 24.33 3.69
C MET A 326 26.50 24.50 2.75
N ARG A 327 26.51 23.85 1.56
CA ARG A 327 25.37 23.89 0.61
C ARG A 327 24.13 23.26 1.22
N HIS A 328 24.26 22.09 1.86
CA HIS A 328 23.17 21.40 2.51
C HIS A 328 22.54 22.24 3.61
N ALA A 329 23.34 22.82 4.53
CA ALA A 329 22.86 23.69 5.60
C ALA A 329 22.16 24.96 5.09
N MET A 330 22.62 25.52 3.95
CA MET A 330 21.95 26.64 3.29
C MET A 330 20.56 26.23 2.76
N TYR A 331 20.46 25.10 2.04
CA TYR A 331 19.20 24.63 1.48
C TYR A 331 18.26 24.08 2.56
N ASP A 332 18.75 23.57 3.67
CA ASP A 332 17.93 23.20 4.82
C ASP A 332 17.07 24.38 5.29
N ARG A 333 17.70 25.55 5.50
CA ARG A 333 16.97 26.75 5.92
C ARG A 333 16.02 27.32 4.87
N LEU A 334 16.37 27.19 3.59
CA LEU A 334 15.64 27.82 2.51
C LEU A 334 14.48 26.96 1.97
N ILE A 335 14.66 25.63 1.97
CA ILE A 335 13.78 24.70 1.23
C ILE A 335 13.39 23.48 2.07
N TYR A 336 14.35 22.72 2.64
CA TYR A 336 14.07 21.39 3.18
C TYR A 336 13.12 21.45 4.37
N ARG A 337 13.24 22.42 5.25
CA ARG A 337 12.27 22.62 6.36
C ARG A 337 10.85 22.87 5.88
N THR A 338 10.68 23.55 4.73
CA THR A 338 9.37 23.77 4.15
C THR A 338 8.77 22.47 3.64
N ILE A 339 9.60 21.60 3.02
CA ILE A 339 9.16 20.27 2.57
C ILE A 339 8.81 19.39 3.76
N MET A 340 9.64 19.37 4.81
CA MET A 340 9.35 18.64 6.05
C MET A 340 8.07 19.14 6.74
N GLY A 341 7.78 20.43 6.61
CA GLY A 341 6.54 21.04 7.11
C GLY A 341 5.27 20.45 6.47
N VAL A 342 5.34 19.95 5.23
CA VAL A 342 4.22 19.26 4.56
C VAL A 342 3.80 18.01 5.32
N PHE A 343 4.76 17.33 5.95
CA PHE A 343 4.53 16.14 6.78
C PHE A 343 4.34 16.45 8.27
N GLY A 344 3.95 17.69 8.60
CA GLY A 344 3.71 18.14 9.97
C GLY A 344 4.95 18.57 10.76
N GLY A 345 6.14 18.51 10.17
CA GLY A 345 7.40 19.00 10.76
C GLY A 345 7.99 18.13 11.87
N HIS A 346 7.36 17.01 12.22
CA HIS A 346 7.78 16.06 13.27
C HIS A 346 8.07 14.65 12.72
N CYS A 347 7.90 14.44 11.42
CA CYS A 347 8.08 13.15 10.77
C CYS A 347 9.59 12.78 10.73
N GLU A 348 9.94 11.68 11.38
CA GLU A 348 11.33 11.18 11.47
C GLU A 348 11.64 10.16 10.37
N TYR A 349 10.63 9.39 9.95
CA TYR A 349 10.73 8.32 8.96
C TYR A 349 9.50 8.28 8.08
N ALA A 350 9.67 7.77 6.87
CA ALA A 350 8.55 7.36 6.04
C ALA A 350 8.77 5.92 5.58
N VAL A 351 7.71 5.12 5.59
CA VAL A 351 7.73 3.76 5.06
C VAL A 351 7.00 3.77 3.72
N SER A 352 7.64 3.22 2.69
CA SER A 352 7.08 3.10 1.35
C SER A 352 6.90 1.62 0.99
N GLY A 353 5.75 1.26 0.47
CA GLY A 353 5.47 -0.12 0.06
C GLY A 353 4.35 -0.23 -0.97
N GLY A 354 4.11 -1.45 -1.44
CA GLY A 354 3.04 -1.77 -2.38
C GLY A 354 3.36 -1.52 -3.87
N ALA A 355 4.42 -0.75 -4.17
CA ALA A 355 4.93 -0.54 -5.53
C ALA A 355 6.44 -0.20 -5.46
N PRO A 356 7.20 -0.33 -6.56
CA PRO A 356 8.60 0.08 -6.61
C PRO A 356 8.77 1.57 -6.33
N LEU A 357 9.78 1.92 -5.54
CA LEU A 357 10.14 3.31 -5.22
C LEU A 357 11.29 3.76 -6.14
N ASP A 358 11.13 4.92 -6.79
CA ASP A 358 12.22 5.52 -7.57
C ASP A 358 13.38 5.92 -6.67
N GLY A 359 14.60 5.45 -6.99
CA GLY A 359 15.79 5.71 -6.19
C GLY A 359 16.16 7.19 -6.08
N ALA A 360 15.89 8.01 -7.11
CA ALA A 360 16.17 9.44 -7.07
C ALA A 360 15.22 10.18 -6.12
N ILE A 361 13.97 9.73 -6.02
CA ILE A 361 12.99 10.22 -5.03
C ILE A 361 13.42 9.80 -3.63
N ALA A 362 13.81 8.54 -3.42
CA ALA A 362 14.30 8.05 -2.14
C ALA A 362 15.52 8.84 -1.65
N HIS A 363 16.53 9.03 -2.51
CA HIS A 363 17.73 9.83 -2.20
C HIS A 363 17.41 11.30 -1.93
N PHE A 364 16.43 11.87 -2.65
CA PHE A 364 15.99 13.24 -2.41
C PHE A 364 15.43 13.40 -0.99
N PHE A 365 14.44 12.59 -0.61
CA PHE A 365 13.80 12.71 0.70
C PHE A 365 14.77 12.36 1.83
N ASN A 366 15.61 11.36 1.66
CA ASN A 366 16.67 11.05 2.62
C ASN A 366 17.60 12.26 2.83
N GLY A 367 18.04 12.90 1.76
CA GLY A 367 18.88 14.09 1.82
C GLY A 367 18.17 15.34 2.37
N VAL A 368 16.85 15.41 2.30
CA VAL A 368 16.03 16.47 2.92
C VAL A 368 15.87 16.24 4.44
N GLY A 369 16.15 15.02 4.92
CA GLY A 369 16.04 14.64 6.34
C GLY A 369 14.85 13.73 6.64
N LEU A 370 14.20 13.16 5.62
CA LEU A 370 13.13 12.16 5.76
C LEU A 370 13.57 10.84 5.09
N PRO A 371 14.21 9.92 5.83
CA PRO A 371 14.52 8.61 5.29
C PRO A 371 13.26 7.86 4.81
N LEU A 372 13.25 7.45 3.55
CA LEU A 372 12.22 6.57 3.00
C LEU A 372 12.68 5.12 3.15
N LEU A 373 12.01 4.39 4.02
CA LEU A 373 12.27 2.98 4.29
C LEU A 373 11.37 2.13 3.38
N GLU A 374 11.93 1.58 2.33
CA GLU A 374 11.17 0.72 1.43
C GLU A 374 10.94 -0.64 2.08
N GLY A 375 9.71 -1.18 1.94
CA GLY A 375 9.33 -2.50 2.40
C GLY A 375 8.61 -3.29 1.30
N TYR A 376 8.70 -4.60 1.41
CA TYR A 376 8.08 -5.54 0.49
C TYR A 376 7.25 -6.58 1.24
N GLY A 377 6.12 -6.90 0.65
CA GLY A 377 5.22 -7.96 1.09
C GLY A 377 3.99 -8.02 0.20
N MET A 378 3.14 -8.95 0.51
CA MET A 378 1.92 -9.23 -0.25
C MET A 378 0.82 -9.68 0.71
N THR A 379 -0.40 -9.84 0.22
CA THR A 379 -1.51 -10.31 1.07
C THR A 379 -1.19 -11.70 1.63
N GLU A 380 -0.56 -12.55 0.84
CA GLU A 380 -0.14 -13.90 1.20
C GLU A 380 0.92 -13.95 2.31
N THR A 381 1.64 -12.85 2.57
CA THR A 381 2.56 -12.70 3.71
C THR A 381 1.95 -11.90 4.86
N CYS A 382 0.64 -11.68 4.85
CA CYS A 382 -0.08 -10.86 5.83
C CYS A 382 0.50 -9.43 5.97
N ALA A 383 0.93 -8.82 4.87
CA ALA A 383 1.59 -7.52 4.70
C ALA A 383 3.14 -7.62 4.65
N PRO A 384 3.99 -6.85 5.40
CA PRO A 384 5.41 -6.84 5.12
C PRO A 384 6.08 -8.17 5.50
N ALA A 385 6.90 -8.69 4.59
CA ALA A 385 7.86 -9.73 4.89
C ALA A 385 9.27 -9.15 5.10
N MET A 386 9.55 -8.01 4.49
CA MET A 386 10.84 -7.31 4.53
C MET A 386 10.62 -5.81 4.66
N VAL A 387 11.56 -5.12 5.31
CA VAL A 387 11.57 -3.66 5.40
C VAL A 387 12.99 -3.16 5.66
N ASN A 388 13.33 -2.01 5.12
CA ASN A 388 14.58 -1.34 5.46
C ASN A 388 14.59 -0.94 6.94
N PRO A 389 15.66 -1.25 7.68
CA PRO A 389 15.79 -0.86 9.08
C PRO A 389 15.95 0.67 9.22
N THR A 390 15.64 1.23 10.39
CA THR A 390 15.79 2.66 10.66
C THR A 390 17.26 3.12 10.66
N LYS A 391 18.19 2.19 10.87
CA LYS A 391 19.64 2.43 10.83
C LYS A 391 20.31 1.44 9.88
N GLY A 392 21.17 1.95 9.01
CA GLY A 392 21.87 1.12 8.03
C GLY A 392 20.97 0.66 6.86
N TYR A 393 19.86 1.35 6.62
CA TYR A 393 19.00 1.11 5.43
C TYR A 393 19.79 1.31 4.13
N ARG A 394 19.37 0.59 3.09
CA ARG A 394 19.97 0.67 1.74
C ARG A 394 18.91 1.05 0.73
N ILE A 395 19.01 2.27 0.19
CA ILE A 395 18.14 2.73 -0.89
C ILE A 395 18.39 1.87 -2.13
N GLY A 396 17.31 1.45 -2.78
CA GLY A 396 17.34 0.51 -3.91
C GLY A 396 17.16 -0.96 -3.49
N THR A 397 16.97 -1.22 -2.19
CA THR A 397 16.57 -2.52 -1.66
C THR A 397 15.26 -2.42 -0.90
N VAL A 398 14.54 -3.53 -0.78
CA VAL A 398 13.35 -3.62 0.09
C VAL A 398 13.71 -3.97 1.54
N GLY A 399 15.00 -3.90 1.88
CA GLY A 399 15.52 -4.08 3.22
C GLY A 399 15.78 -5.54 3.60
N LEU A 400 15.76 -5.78 4.90
CA LEU A 400 15.97 -7.09 5.52
C LEU A 400 14.63 -7.80 5.78
N PRO A 401 14.59 -9.12 5.80
CA PRO A 401 13.44 -9.85 6.32
C PRO A 401 13.10 -9.39 7.74
N LEU A 402 11.79 -9.39 8.07
CA LEU A 402 11.37 -9.17 9.47
C LEU A 402 11.90 -10.30 10.35
N GLN A 403 11.98 -10.05 11.65
CA GLN A 403 12.46 -11.06 12.59
C GLN A 403 11.68 -12.37 12.48
N GLY A 404 12.41 -13.47 12.33
CA GLY A 404 11.85 -14.81 12.15
C GLY A 404 11.31 -15.10 10.74
N VAL A 405 11.48 -14.20 9.79
CA VAL A 405 11.17 -14.44 8.38
C VAL A 405 12.43 -14.95 7.67
N SER A 406 12.26 -16.00 6.89
CA SER A 406 13.27 -16.52 5.96
C SER A 406 12.93 -16.09 4.53
N VAL A 407 13.93 -15.67 3.79
CA VAL A 407 13.85 -15.42 2.35
C VAL A 407 14.82 -16.36 1.64
N GLY A 408 14.38 -16.96 0.55
CA GLY A 408 15.19 -17.85 -0.27
C GLY A 408 15.13 -17.48 -1.75
N LEU A 409 16.20 -17.80 -2.48
CA LEU A 409 16.30 -17.59 -3.92
C LEU A 409 16.19 -18.94 -4.64
N GLY A 410 15.16 -19.10 -5.46
CA GLY A 410 14.96 -20.24 -6.34
C GLY A 410 15.98 -20.30 -7.48
N GLU A 411 16.07 -21.45 -8.18
CA GLU A 411 17.01 -21.64 -9.30
C GLU A 411 16.75 -20.68 -10.47
N ASP A 412 15.53 -20.23 -10.62
CA ASP A 412 15.09 -19.27 -11.65
C ASP A 412 15.12 -17.80 -11.17
N GLY A 413 15.70 -17.55 -9.99
CA GLY A 413 15.78 -16.21 -9.40
C GLY A 413 14.50 -15.76 -8.70
N GLU A 414 13.52 -16.65 -8.50
CA GLU A 414 12.31 -16.36 -7.76
C GLU A 414 12.61 -16.22 -6.26
N LEU A 415 12.09 -15.15 -5.67
CA LEU A 415 12.08 -14.97 -4.22
C LEU A 415 10.99 -15.85 -3.59
N CYS A 416 11.39 -16.63 -2.61
CA CYS A 416 10.50 -17.47 -1.82
C CYS A 416 10.55 -17.02 -0.36
N ILE A 417 9.41 -17.07 0.34
CA ILE A 417 9.30 -16.60 1.72
C ILE A 417 8.79 -17.73 2.60
N LYS A 418 9.43 -17.92 3.76
CA LYS A 418 8.97 -18.84 4.80
C LYS A 418 8.80 -18.09 6.12
N SER A 419 7.60 -18.12 6.67
CA SER A 419 7.26 -17.42 7.91
C SER A 419 5.94 -17.95 8.45
N ARG A 420 5.69 -17.78 9.75
CA ARG A 420 4.35 -17.95 10.32
C ARG A 420 3.36 -16.88 9.83
N ALA A 421 3.82 -15.80 9.22
CA ALA A 421 2.98 -14.78 8.61
C ALA A 421 2.45 -15.18 7.21
N VAL A 422 2.96 -16.27 6.60
CA VAL A 422 2.45 -16.79 5.33
C VAL A 422 1.03 -17.29 5.54
N CYS A 423 0.13 -16.95 4.63
CA CYS A 423 -1.29 -17.27 4.66
C CYS A 423 -1.55 -18.78 4.81
N VAL A 424 -2.74 -19.12 5.30
CA VAL A 424 -3.20 -20.51 5.39
C VAL A 424 -3.36 -21.12 4.01
N GLY A 425 -3.88 -20.34 3.06
CA GLY A 425 -4.05 -20.75 1.68
C GLY A 425 -4.96 -19.82 0.89
N TYR A 426 -5.39 -20.31 -0.27
CA TYR A 426 -6.37 -19.65 -1.14
C TYR A 426 -7.75 -20.29 -0.92
N HIS A 427 -8.69 -19.49 -0.49
CA HIS A 427 -10.06 -19.89 -0.16
C HIS A 427 -10.71 -20.62 -1.33
N ASN A 428 -11.24 -21.83 -1.08
CA ASN A 428 -11.82 -22.71 -2.09
C ASN A 428 -10.90 -23.13 -3.26
N HIS A 429 -9.57 -22.86 -3.16
CA HIS A 429 -8.60 -23.14 -4.20
C HIS A 429 -7.38 -23.92 -3.67
N PRO A 430 -7.56 -25.16 -3.21
CA PRO A 430 -6.46 -25.97 -2.66
C PRO A 430 -5.35 -26.25 -3.69
N GLU A 431 -5.68 -26.33 -4.97
CA GLU A 431 -4.71 -26.51 -6.07
C GLU A 431 -3.77 -25.32 -6.20
N ILE A 432 -4.26 -24.08 -5.99
CA ILE A 432 -3.43 -22.87 -5.99
C ILE A 432 -2.55 -22.88 -4.74
N THR A 433 -3.12 -23.21 -3.58
CA THR A 433 -2.39 -23.31 -2.32
C THR A 433 -1.21 -24.26 -2.45
N GLN A 434 -1.43 -25.49 -2.95
CA GLN A 434 -0.40 -26.49 -3.14
C GLN A 434 0.69 -26.07 -4.13
N SER A 435 0.35 -25.29 -5.15
CA SER A 435 1.31 -24.80 -6.14
C SER A 435 2.10 -23.58 -5.69
N GLN A 436 1.54 -22.76 -4.80
CA GLN A 436 2.19 -21.54 -4.33
C GLN A 436 2.92 -21.73 -3.00
N ILE A 437 2.48 -22.66 -2.15
CA ILE A 437 3.12 -22.94 -0.85
C ILE A 437 3.67 -24.37 -0.90
N VAL A 438 4.97 -24.49 -1.13
CA VAL A 438 5.68 -25.79 -1.26
C VAL A 438 6.68 -25.92 -0.12
N ASP A 439 6.58 -26.98 0.67
CA ASP A 439 7.45 -27.26 1.83
C ASP A 439 7.53 -26.08 2.83
N GLY A 440 6.43 -25.33 2.94
CA GLY A 440 6.31 -24.17 3.80
C GLY A 440 6.95 -22.89 3.22
N TRP A 441 7.41 -22.92 1.98
CA TRP A 441 7.88 -21.77 1.23
C TRP A 441 6.79 -21.24 0.33
N LEU A 442 6.44 -19.97 0.49
CA LEU A 442 5.59 -19.24 -0.45
C LEU A 442 6.41 -18.81 -1.66
N HIS A 443 6.01 -19.28 -2.83
CA HIS A 443 6.52 -18.83 -4.12
C HIS A 443 5.85 -17.53 -4.50
N THR A 444 6.61 -16.40 -4.43
CA THR A 444 6.01 -15.06 -4.56
C THR A 444 5.67 -14.68 -6.01
N GLY A 445 6.28 -15.34 -6.97
CA GLY A 445 6.25 -14.94 -8.37
C GLY A 445 7.08 -13.69 -8.67
N ASP A 446 7.76 -13.12 -7.66
CA ASP A 446 8.65 -11.97 -7.84
C ASP A 446 10.10 -12.45 -7.95
N LEU A 447 10.87 -11.77 -8.79
CA LEU A 447 12.30 -12.02 -9.01
C LEU A 447 13.13 -11.06 -8.19
N GLY A 448 14.27 -11.51 -7.71
CA GLY A 448 15.14 -10.65 -6.91
C GLY A 448 16.53 -11.21 -6.69
N ASP A 449 17.25 -10.54 -5.81
CA ASP A 449 18.56 -10.97 -5.31
C ASP A 449 18.65 -10.72 -3.81
N ILE A 450 19.53 -11.47 -3.15
CA ILE A 450 19.82 -11.36 -1.73
C ILE A 450 21.31 -11.11 -1.60
N ASP A 451 21.74 -9.99 -1.02
CA ASP A 451 23.16 -9.73 -0.80
C ASP A 451 23.75 -10.55 0.38
N ASP A 452 25.02 -10.35 0.67
CA ASP A 452 25.71 -11.13 1.73
C ASP A 452 25.32 -10.71 3.15
N ASP A 453 24.73 -9.52 3.30
CA ASP A 453 24.20 -8.99 4.56
C ASP A 453 22.71 -9.31 4.73
N GLY A 454 22.06 -9.94 3.75
CA GLY A 454 20.65 -10.32 3.77
C GLY A 454 19.69 -9.27 3.23
N PHE A 455 20.17 -8.14 2.68
CA PHE A 455 19.30 -7.19 2.02
C PHE A 455 18.77 -7.75 0.70
N VAL A 456 17.48 -7.53 0.48
CA VAL A 456 16.75 -8.04 -0.68
C VAL A 456 16.50 -6.93 -1.68
N THR A 457 16.75 -7.21 -2.96
CA THR A 457 16.42 -6.34 -4.09
C THR A 457 15.39 -7.02 -4.97
N ILE A 458 14.27 -6.36 -5.28
CA ILE A 458 13.28 -6.84 -6.24
C ILE A 458 13.73 -6.40 -7.64
N THR A 459 13.87 -7.35 -8.56
CA THR A 459 14.30 -7.07 -9.94
C THR A 459 13.17 -7.17 -10.96
N GLY A 460 12.03 -7.77 -10.57
CA GLY A 460 10.86 -7.88 -11.44
C GLY A 460 9.83 -8.87 -10.95
N ARG A 461 8.88 -9.18 -11.83
CA ARG A 461 7.84 -10.19 -11.60
C ARG A 461 7.84 -11.22 -12.72
N LYS A 462 7.83 -12.51 -12.41
CA LYS A 462 7.91 -13.60 -13.40
C LYS A 462 6.83 -13.48 -14.47
N LYS A 463 5.60 -13.18 -14.08
CA LYS A 463 4.44 -13.05 -14.99
C LYS A 463 4.48 -11.79 -15.84
N ASP A 464 5.21 -10.76 -15.40
CA ASP A 464 5.29 -9.47 -16.07
C ASP A 464 6.54 -9.36 -16.94
N LEU A 465 7.45 -10.35 -16.89
CA LEU A 465 8.62 -10.36 -17.75
C LEU A 465 8.21 -10.33 -19.21
N ILE A 466 8.73 -9.34 -19.91
CA ILE A 466 8.57 -9.19 -21.35
C ILE A 466 9.73 -9.92 -22.02
N ILE A 467 9.42 -10.93 -22.83
CA ILE A 467 10.42 -11.64 -23.64
C ILE A 467 10.34 -11.10 -25.06
N THR A 468 11.28 -10.24 -25.42
CA THR A 468 11.32 -9.68 -26.78
C THR A 468 11.52 -10.76 -27.84
N ALA A 469 11.20 -10.45 -29.11
CA ALA A 469 11.47 -11.37 -30.23
C ALA A 469 12.95 -11.76 -30.34
N GLY A 470 13.87 -10.96 -29.81
CA GLY A 470 15.31 -11.27 -29.73
C GLY A 470 15.70 -12.15 -28.53
N GLY A 471 14.75 -12.62 -27.71
CA GLY A 471 14.99 -13.47 -26.54
C GLY A 471 15.51 -12.72 -25.31
N LYS A 472 15.46 -11.38 -25.30
CA LYS A 472 15.87 -10.60 -24.13
C LYS A 472 14.73 -10.52 -23.12
N ASN A 473 15.00 -10.88 -21.88
CA ASN A 473 14.09 -10.66 -20.75
C ASN A 473 14.18 -9.20 -20.29
N VAL A 474 13.05 -8.55 -20.17
CA VAL A 474 12.93 -7.15 -19.73
C VAL A 474 11.91 -7.08 -18.60
N SER A 475 12.31 -6.49 -17.47
CA SER A 475 11.42 -6.18 -16.35
C SER A 475 10.78 -4.80 -16.58
N PRO A 476 9.48 -4.71 -16.83
CA PRO A 476 8.83 -3.44 -17.18
C PRO A 476 8.73 -2.48 -15.99
N GLY A 477 8.65 -2.98 -14.75
CA GLY A 477 8.35 -2.17 -13.57
C GLY A 477 9.34 -1.04 -13.30
N ILE A 478 10.64 -1.25 -13.56
CA ILE A 478 11.68 -0.22 -13.39
C ILE A 478 11.45 0.94 -14.34
N LEU A 479 11.16 0.63 -15.61
CA LEU A 479 10.89 1.62 -16.64
C LEU A 479 9.59 2.38 -16.35
N GLU A 480 8.53 1.66 -15.99
CA GLU A 480 7.22 2.23 -15.66
C GLU A 480 7.30 3.18 -14.47
N ALA A 481 7.93 2.74 -13.38
CA ALA A 481 8.11 3.57 -12.19
C ALA A 481 8.87 4.86 -12.51
N SER A 482 9.93 4.77 -13.30
CA SER A 482 10.72 5.95 -13.69
C SER A 482 9.92 6.92 -14.58
N VAL A 483 9.17 6.43 -15.57
CA VAL A 483 8.33 7.29 -16.42
C VAL A 483 7.24 7.99 -15.62
N MET A 484 6.63 7.30 -14.67
CA MET A 484 5.60 7.84 -13.78
C MET A 484 6.11 8.92 -12.81
N THR A 485 7.42 9.14 -12.67
CA THR A 485 7.94 10.30 -11.92
C THR A 485 7.69 11.63 -12.61
N SER A 486 7.33 11.63 -13.89
CA SER A 486 6.94 12.86 -14.60
C SER A 486 5.61 13.43 -14.09
N PRO A 487 5.54 14.75 -13.85
CA PRO A 487 4.35 15.38 -13.29
C PRO A 487 3.10 15.29 -14.18
N VAL A 488 3.26 15.03 -15.46
CA VAL A 488 2.14 14.95 -16.41
C VAL A 488 1.63 13.51 -16.59
N VAL A 489 2.42 12.51 -16.18
CA VAL A 489 2.10 11.09 -16.38
C VAL A 489 1.28 10.57 -15.20
N ASP A 490 0.13 9.98 -15.51
CA ASP A 490 -0.68 9.23 -14.53
C ASP A 490 -0.26 7.77 -14.47
N GLN A 491 -0.29 7.06 -15.61
CA GLN A 491 0.09 5.66 -15.70
C GLN A 491 1.01 5.43 -16.90
N CYS A 492 1.87 4.42 -16.76
CA CYS A 492 2.72 3.93 -17.84
C CYS A 492 2.66 2.41 -17.88
N VAL A 493 2.40 1.84 -19.05
CA VAL A 493 2.43 0.39 -19.28
C VAL A 493 3.45 0.08 -20.37
N VAL A 494 4.52 -0.58 -20.00
CA VAL A 494 5.57 -1.03 -20.92
C VAL A 494 5.13 -2.33 -21.58
N ILE A 495 5.29 -2.40 -22.90
CA ILE A 495 4.86 -3.50 -23.76
C ILE A 495 6.01 -3.96 -24.67
N GLY A 496 5.94 -5.18 -25.19
CA GLY A 496 6.99 -5.67 -26.10
C GLY A 496 7.14 -7.18 -26.12
N ASP A 497 6.24 -7.94 -25.48
CA ASP A 497 6.30 -9.40 -25.49
C ASP A 497 6.21 -9.92 -26.92
N ARG A 498 7.20 -10.75 -27.31
CA ARG A 498 7.38 -11.26 -28.69
C ARG A 498 7.44 -10.19 -29.77
N LYS A 499 7.64 -8.92 -29.41
CA LYS A 499 7.80 -7.80 -30.35
C LYS A 499 9.28 -7.46 -30.56
N PRO A 500 9.63 -6.77 -31.67
CA PRO A 500 11.04 -6.51 -32.02
C PRO A 500 11.74 -5.51 -31.08
N PHE A 501 11.00 -4.75 -30.30
CA PHE A 501 11.53 -3.77 -29.33
C PHE A 501 10.51 -3.47 -28.24
N ILE A 502 10.97 -2.85 -27.17
CA ILE A 502 10.16 -2.38 -26.04
C ILE A 502 9.52 -1.04 -26.38
N ALA A 503 8.24 -0.90 -26.04
CA ALA A 503 7.47 0.33 -26.20
C ALA A 503 6.64 0.62 -24.94
N ALA A 504 5.96 1.77 -24.89
CA ALA A 504 5.11 2.14 -23.78
C ALA A 504 3.79 2.79 -24.23
N ILE A 505 2.72 2.53 -23.45
CA ILE A 505 1.46 3.27 -23.49
C ILE A 505 1.43 4.14 -22.23
N VAL A 506 1.19 5.43 -22.42
CA VAL A 506 1.23 6.44 -21.34
C VAL A 506 -0.11 7.16 -21.26
N SER A 507 -0.73 7.20 -20.09
CA SER A 507 -1.88 8.08 -19.80
C SER A 507 -1.44 9.31 -19.01
N LEU A 508 -2.20 10.40 -19.16
CA LEU A 508 -1.93 11.67 -18.50
C LEU A 508 -2.98 11.96 -17.41
N ASP A 509 -2.56 12.69 -16.37
CA ASP A 509 -3.46 13.35 -15.43
C ASP A 509 -3.72 14.78 -15.94
N LEU A 510 -4.97 15.13 -16.23
CA LEU A 510 -5.32 16.43 -16.80
C LEU A 510 -5.05 17.59 -15.84
N ASP A 511 -5.41 17.41 -14.56
CA ASP A 511 -5.24 18.44 -13.53
C ASP A 511 -3.75 18.72 -13.27
N GLU A 512 -2.96 17.66 -13.12
CA GLU A 512 -1.52 17.75 -12.91
C GLU A 512 -0.81 18.29 -14.17
N THR A 513 -1.25 17.88 -15.36
CA THR A 513 -0.74 18.42 -16.63
C THR A 513 -0.99 19.92 -16.72
N ASN A 514 -2.19 20.39 -16.41
CA ASN A 514 -2.53 21.81 -16.41
C ASN A 514 -1.78 22.59 -15.34
N ALA A 515 -1.60 22.03 -14.14
CA ALA A 515 -0.78 22.64 -13.10
C ALA A 515 0.68 22.77 -13.55
N TRP A 516 1.22 21.74 -14.22
CA TRP A 516 2.58 21.76 -14.75
C TRP A 516 2.75 22.76 -15.90
N LEU A 517 1.82 22.83 -16.87
CA LEU A 517 1.84 23.82 -17.96
C LEU A 517 1.81 25.23 -17.42
N ALA A 518 0.94 25.51 -16.45
CA ALA A 518 0.86 26.81 -15.80
C ALA A 518 2.18 27.19 -15.11
N ALA A 519 2.85 26.24 -14.45
CA ALA A 519 4.16 26.44 -13.83
C ALA A 519 5.27 26.76 -14.86
N GLN A 520 5.12 26.28 -16.11
CA GLN A 520 6.00 26.61 -17.23
C GLN A 520 5.62 27.94 -17.92
N GLY A 521 4.53 28.59 -17.52
CA GLY A 521 4.02 29.79 -18.17
C GLY A 521 3.35 29.52 -19.52
N VAL A 522 2.85 28.31 -19.72
CA VAL A 522 2.16 27.84 -20.93
C VAL A 522 0.66 27.82 -20.68
N GLU A 523 -0.13 28.06 -21.72
CA GLU A 523 -1.59 27.97 -21.66
C GLU A 523 -2.04 26.55 -21.32
N GLN A 524 -3.04 26.44 -20.46
CA GLN A 524 -3.65 25.19 -20.06
C GLN A 524 -4.45 24.57 -21.22
N VAL A 525 -4.59 23.26 -21.20
CA VAL A 525 -5.37 22.49 -22.17
C VAL A 525 -6.76 22.19 -21.62
N SER A 526 -7.76 22.09 -22.50
CA SER A 526 -9.16 21.87 -22.13
C SER A 526 -9.46 20.42 -21.75
N ASP A 527 -8.77 19.47 -22.36
CA ASP A 527 -8.99 18.05 -22.20
C ASP A 527 -7.72 17.21 -22.53
N LEU A 528 -7.79 15.90 -22.27
CA LEU A 528 -6.69 14.97 -22.55
C LEU A 528 -6.40 14.85 -24.05
N ALA A 529 -7.39 15.01 -24.93
CA ALA A 529 -7.17 14.92 -26.37
C ALA A 529 -6.35 16.10 -26.89
N GLU A 530 -6.49 17.27 -26.27
CA GLU A 530 -5.63 18.43 -26.51
C GLU A 530 -4.25 18.24 -25.88
N ALA A 531 -4.19 17.72 -24.64
CA ALA A 531 -2.94 17.45 -23.94
C ALA A 531 -2.01 16.52 -24.75
N VAL A 532 -2.55 15.43 -25.30
CA VAL A 532 -1.79 14.45 -26.12
C VAL A 532 -1.17 15.11 -27.38
N ARG A 533 -1.81 16.13 -27.94
CA ARG A 533 -1.34 16.85 -29.12
C ARG A 533 -0.42 18.02 -28.80
N ASN A 534 -0.31 18.39 -27.52
CA ASN A 534 0.52 19.51 -27.09
C ASN A 534 2.02 19.11 -27.16
N PRO A 535 2.84 19.80 -27.96
CA PRO A 535 4.24 19.44 -28.15
C PRO A 535 5.08 19.60 -26.88
N ILE A 536 4.68 20.47 -25.96
CA ILE A 536 5.38 20.68 -24.68
C ILE A 536 5.13 19.51 -23.75
N VAL A 537 3.89 19.00 -23.68
CA VAL A 537 3.53 17.79 -22.92
C VAL A 537 4.23 16.57 -23.50
N TYR A 538 4.24 16.43 -24.83
CA TYR A 538 4.95 15.34 -25.49
C TYR A 538 6.46 15.34 -25.17
N ALA A 539 7.09 16.51 -25.22
CA ALA A 539 8.52 16.64 -24.89
C ALA A 539 8.82 16.30 -23.43
N GLU A 540 7.92 16.58 -22.51
CA GLU A 540 8.08 16.19 -21.10
C GLU A 540 7.97 14.68 -20.91
N VAL A 541 7.00 14.01 -21.56
CA VAL A 541 6.89 12.55 -21.54
C VAL A 541 8.12 11.91 -22.18
N GLU A 542 8.60 12.45 -23.31
CA GLU A 542 9.83 11.98 -23.98
C GLU A 542 11.05 12.12 -23.06
N ARG A 543 11.16 13.22 -22.32
CA ARG A 543 12.22 13.43 -21.33
C ARG A 543 12.16 12.35 -20.23
N ALA A 544 10.96 12.01 -19.74
CA ALA A 544 10.77 10.98 -18.73
C ALA A 544 11.13 9.59 -19.25
N VAL A 545 10.72 9.26 -20.48
CA VAL A 545 11.09 8.01 -21.16
C VAL A 545 12.60 7.90 -21.36
N ASN A 546 13.27 8.99 -21.74
CA ASN A 546 14.73 9.00 -21.88
C ASN A 546 15.42 8.80 -20.53
N ALA A 547 14.94 9.42 -19.45
CA ALA A 547 15.47 9.21 -18.10
C ALA A 547 15.29 7.75 -17.64
N ALA A 548 14.16 7.13 -17.94
CA ALA A 548 13.94 5.70 -17.67
C ALA A 548 14.90 4.82 -18.47
N ASN A 549 15.16 5.17 -19.72
CA ASN A 549 16.08 4.44 -20.59
C ASN A 549 17.55 4.48 -20.10
N ASP A 550 17.94 5.50 -19.35
CA ASP A 550 19.29 5.60 -18.77
C ASP A 550 19.50 4.59 -17.63
N LEU A 551 18.44 4.00 -17.09
CA LEU A 551 18.51 2.99 -16.03
C LEU A 551 18.75 1.57 -16.52
N VAL A 552 18.62 1.33 -17.83
CA VAL A 552 18.61 -0.02 -18.42
C VAL A 552 19.53 -0.10 -19.64
N SER A 553 19.81 -1.34 -20.08
CA SER A 553 20.59 -1.53 -21.29
C SER A 553 19.81 -1.10 -22.54
N ARG A 554 20.56 -0.82 -23.63
CA ARG A 554 19.96 -0.44 -24.90
C ARG A 554 18.94 -1.46 -25.45
N ALA A 555 19.07 -2.73 -25.13
CA ALA A 555 18.13 -3.77 -25.56
C ALA A 555 16.82 -3.74 -24.78
N GLU A 556 16.83 -3.19 -23.58
CA GLU A 556 15.70 -3.09 -22.67
C GLU A 556 14.97 -1.74 -22.76
N SER A 557 15.58 -0.76 -23.46
CA SER A 557 15.06 0.62 -23.50
C SER A 557 13.79 0.75 -24.35
N ILE A 558 12.88 1.63 -23.90
CA ILE A 558 11.66 2.02 -24.63
C ILE A 558 12.07 2.75 -25.92
N ARG A 559 11.69 2.18 -27.07
CA ARG A 559 12.03 2.70 -28.40
C ARG A 559 10.96 3.58 -28.99
N LYS A 560 9.72 3.35 -28.60
CA LYS A 560 8.55 4.14 -28.97
C LYS A 560 7.59 4.20 -27.80
N PHE A 561 6.84 5.26 -27.73
CA PHE A 561 5.72 5.37 -26.81
C PHE A 561 4.55 6.08 -27.50
N GLU A 562 3.36 5.83 -27.03
CA GLU A 562 2.15 6.55 -27.41
C GLU A 562 1.46 7.08 -26.16
N ILE A 563 1.04 8.34 -26.23
CA ILE A 563 0.24 8.98 -25.18
C ILE A 563 -1.22 8.83 -25.57
N VAL A 564 -2.04 8.28 -24.68
CA VAL A 564 -3.46 8.02 -24.96
C VAL A 564 -4.36 9.13 -24.41
N PRO A 565 -5.46 9.49 -25.11
CA PRO A 565 -6.33 10.61 -24.74
C PRO A 565 -7.40 10.24 -23.71
N GLU A 566 -7.21 9.16 -22.95
CA GLU A 566 -8.14 8.70 -21.92
C GLU A 566 -7.38 8.25 -20.67
N PRO A 567 -7.95 8.48 -19.47
CA PRO A 567 -7.35 8.01 -18.23
C PRO A 567 -7.55 6.51 -18.07
N PHE A 568 -6.64 5.85 -17.32
CA PHE A 568 -6.90 4.51 -16.85
C PHE A 568 -7.73 4.59 -15.57
N THR A 569 -8.82 3.84 -15.50
CA THR A 569 -9.73 3.83 -14.35
C THR A 569 -10.15 2.40 -14.02
N GLU A 570 -10.70 2.21 -12.83
CA GLU A 570 -11.33 0.95 -12.47
C GLU A 570 -12.62 0.73 -13.27
N GLU A 571 -13.36 1.80 -13.57
CA GLU A 571 -14.62 1.76 -14.32
C GLU A 571 -14.43 1.25 -15.76
N ASN A 572 -13.37 1.70 -16.45
CA ASN A 572 -13.02 1.18 -17.78
C ASN A 572 -12.21 -0.13 -17.75
N GLY A 573 -11.96 -0.67 -16.57
CA GLY A 573 -11.30 -1.94 -16.35
C GLY A 573 -9.78 -1.92 -16.55
N LEU A 574 -9.16 -0.76 -16.75
CA LEU A 574 -7.72 -0.61 -16.99
C LEU A 574 -6.91 -0.52 -15.69
N LEU A 575 -7.56 -0.20 -14.54
CA LEU A 575 -6.96 -0.27 -13.21
C LEU A 575 -7.62 -1.34 -12.34
N THR A 576 -6.89 -1.76 -11.32
CA THR A 576 -7.43 -2.54 -10.20
C THR A 576 -8.02 -1.60 -9.14
N ALA A 577 -8.80 -2.13 -8.19
CA ALA A 577 -9.29 -1.38 -7.01
C ALA A 577 -8.14 -0.77 -6.16
N SER A 578 -6.93 -1.30 -6.26
CA SER A 578 -5.72 -0.75 -5.65
C SER A 578 -4.95 0.21 -6.57
N MET A 579 -5.59 0.73 -7.62
CA MET A 579 -5.04 1.72 -8.58
C MET A 579 -3.81 1.23 -9.35
N LYS A 580 -3.64 -0.08 -9.54
CA LYS A 580 -2.55 -0.65 -10.36
C LYS A 580 -3.04 -0.92 -11.77
N ALA A 581 -2.23 -0.57 -12.78
CA ALA A 581 -2.56 -0.83 -14.19
C ALA A 581 -2.68 -2.34 -14.47
N ARG A 582 -3.76 -2.72 -15.14
CA ARG A 582 -4.00 -4.09 -15.61
C ARG A 582 -3.38 -4.26 -16.98
N ARG A 583 -2.08 -4.60 -17.02
CA ARG A 583 -1.26 -4.66 -18.25
C ARG A 583 -1.97 -5.31 -19.43
N GLN A 584 -2.52 -6.51 -19.25
CA GLN A 584 -3.20 -7.22 -20.35
C GLN A 584 -4.45 -6.47 -20.82
N ALA A 585 -5.24 -5.92 -19.91
CA ALA A 585 -6.41 -5.12 -20.27
C ALA A 585 -6.03 -3.87 -21.08
N VAL A 586 -4.94 -3.19 -20.70
CA VAL A 586 -4.40 -2.04 -21.44
C VAL A 586 -3.93 -2.46 -22.83
N ILE A 587 -3.21 -3.59 -22.94
CA ILE A 587 -2.75 -4.12 -24.24
C ILE A 587 -3.95 -4.46 -25.14
N ASP A 588 -4.96 -5.11 -24.60
CA ASP A 588 -6.16 -5.51 -25.36
C ASP A 588 -6.97 -4.28 -25.78
N HIS A 589 -7.14 -3.31 -24.88
CA HIS A 589 -7.89 -2.08 -25.14
C HIS A 589 -7.24 -1.21 -26.22
N PHE A 590 -5.92 -1.06 -26.20
CA PHE A 590 -5.17 -0.27 -27.17
C PHE A 590 -4.55 -1.09 -28.30
N GLY A 591 -5.00 -2.31 -28.53
CA GLY A 591 -4.39 -3.24 -29.49
C GLY A 591 -4.27 -2.68 -30.91
N GLU A 592 -5.31 -2.01 -31.43
CA GLU A 592 -5.26 -1.37 -32.75
C GLU A 592 -4.20 -0.26 -32.82
N LEU A 593 -4.14 0.59 -31.79
CA LEU A 593 -3.12 1.66 -31.69
C LEU A 593 -1.70 1.07 -31.61
N ILE A 594 -1.52 0.02 -30.83
CA ILE A 594 -0.25 -0.68 -30.68
C ILE A 594 0.23 -1.23 -32.03
N ASP A 595 -0.63 -1.90 -32.75
CA ASP A 595 -0.27 -2.54 -34.03
C ASP A 595 -0.10 -1.52 -35.17
N THR A 596 -0.90 -0.44 -35.19
CA THR A 596 -0.89 0.53 -36.30
C THR A 596 0.10 1.67 -36.13
N ARG A 597 0.42 2.08 -34.89
CA ARG A 597 1.34 3.21 -34.63
C ARG A 597 2.67 2.77 -34.07
N ILE A 598 2.67 1.85 -33.11
CA ILE A 598 3.91 1.44 -32.43
C ILE A 598 4.67 0.43 -33.29
N TYR A 599 4.02 -0.68 -33.62
CA TYR A 599 4.65 -1.80 -34.36
C TYR A 599 4.27 -1.85 -35.84
N ALA A 600 3.72 -0.75 -36.38
CA ALA A 600 3.43 -0.68 -37.81
C ALA A 600 4.61 -1.19 -38.66
N PRO A 601 4.38 -2.04 -39.68
CA PRO A 601 5.42 -2.42 -40.61
C PRO A 601 5.99 -1.16 -41.22
N LYS A 602 7.33 -1.01 -41.24
CA LYS A 602 7.95 0.07 -42.00
C LYS A 602 7.50 -0.11 -43.46
N GLY A 603 6.72 0.86 -43.95
CA GLY A 603 6.33 0.88 -45.36
C GLY A 603 7.56 0.64 -46.23
N ARG A 604 7.46 -0.30 -47.16
CA ARG A 604 8.48 -0.59 -48.17
C ARG A 604 8.62 0.60 -49.10
#